data_0d639a33eb950e7ea09a79635b79f94b
#
_entry.id   0d639a33eb950e7ea09a79635b79f94b
#
_cell.length_a   1.000
_cell.length_b   1.000
_cell.length_c   1.000
_cell.angle_alpha   90.00
_cell.angle_beta   90.00
_cell.angle_gamma   90.00
#
_symmetry.space_group_name_H-M   'P 1'
#
loop_
_entity.id
_entity.type
_entity.pdbx_description
1 polymer ?
#
loop_
_entity_poly.entity_id
_entity_poly.type
_entity_poly.pdbx_seq_one_letter_code
_entity_poly.pdbx_strand_id
1 'polypeptide(L)'
;MLPGVVAAAVWAAAEPALGRALGVPWYSDRRLLGGLLGVGPAGALAVHLANGAIFGATFAYLGGRGSVRGVLAAQAENLALWPAMAVVDQVHPDRESSAWPPLLTNRRVFAYEAAAHALFGAVLGGLLRQADYSPS
;
A
#
# COMPACT_ATOMS: atom_id res chain seq x y z
N MET A 1 -6.60 -7.67 13.11
CA MET A 1 -7.25 -7.15 11.86
C MET A 1 -7.43 -5.62 11.89
N LEU A 2 -8.02 -5.03 12.94
CA LEU A 2 -8.26 -3.59 13.01
C LEU A 2 -7.00 -2.71 12.79
N PRO A 3 -5.83 -2.97 13.41
CA PRO A 3 -4.63 -2.17 13.16
C PRO A 3 -4.23 -2.11 11.69
N GLY A 4 -4.37 -3.20 10.94
CA GLY A 4 -4.08 -3.23 9.50
C GLY A 4 -5.06 -2.39 8.68
N VAL A 5 -6.35 -2.42 9.02
CA VAL A 5 -7.38 -1.55 8.39
C VAL A 5 -7.06 -0.08 8.64
N VAL A 6 -6.72 0.29 9.88
CA VAL A 6 -6.36 1.67 10.23
C VAL A 6 -5.12 2.13 9.46
N ALA A 7 -4.07 1.29 9.42
CA ALA A 7 -2.86 1.61 8.67
C ALA A 7 -3.14 1.80 7.17
N ALA A 8 -3.96 0.94 6.56
CA ALA A 8 -4.38 1.08 5.16
C ALA A 8 -5.24 2.34 4.93
N ALA A 9 -6.10 2.69 5.86
CA ALA A 9 -6.88 3.93 5.77
C ALA A 9 -5.99 5.17 5.84
N VAL A 10 -4.95 5.17 6.69
CA VAL A 10 -3.95 6.25 6.75
C VAL A 10 -3.19 6.35 5.43
N TRP A 11 -2.77 5.22 4.85
CA TRP A 11 -2.17 5.20 3.51
C TRP A 11 -3.12 5.83 2.49
N ALA A 12 -4.36 5.33 2.38
CA ALA A 12 -5.35 5.83 1.43
C ALA A 12 -5.59 7.35 1.56
N ALA A 13 -5.59 7.88 2.78
CA ALA A 13 -5.71 9.32 3.03
C ALA A 13 -4.46 10.11 2.61
N ALA A 14 -3.27 9.50 2.69
CA ALA A 14 -2.01 10.12 2.32
C ALA A 14 -1.71 10.10 0.81
N GLU A 15 -2.35 9.22 0.02
CA GLU A 15 -2.09 9.05 -1.42
C GLU A 15 -2.04 10.35 -2.22
N PRO A 16 -3.02 11.29 -2.08
CA PRO A 16 -2.97 12.53 -2.87
C PRO A 16 -1.77 13.42 -2.55
N ALA A 17 -1.34 13.43 -1.29
CA ALA A 17 -0.18 14.21 -0.86
C ALA A 17 1.12 13.57 -1.34
N LEU A 18 1.26 12.26 -1.20
CA LEU A 18 2.41 11.49 -1.69
C LEU A 18 2.54 11.61 -3.22
N GLY A 19 1.45 11.45 -3.95
CA GLY A 19 1.44 11.56 -5.41
C GLY A 19 1.91 12.93 -5.88
N ARG A 20 1.45 14.01 -5.26
CA ARG A 20 1.92 15.37 -5.59
C ARG A 20 3.39 15.58 -5.23
N ALA A 21 3.79 15.15 -4.03
CA ALA A 21 5.16 15.34 -3.53
C ALA A 21 6.21 14.62 -4.41
N LEU A 22 5.85 13.44 -4.93
CA LEU A 22 6.74 12.61 -5.73
C LEU A 22 6.56 12.78 -7.25
N GLY A 23 5.67 13.70 -7.66
CA GLY A 23 5.45 14.04 -9.07
C GLY A 23 4.72 12.94 -9.85
N VAL A 24 3.86 12.17 -9.18
CA VAL A 24 2.98 11.15 -9.77
C VAL A 24 1.53 11.33 -9.31
N PRO A 25 0.93 12.54 -9.48
CA PRO A 25 -0.43 12.80 -8.98
C PRO A 25 -1.52 11.97 -9.67
N TRP A 26 -1.17 11.36 -10.80
CA TRP A 26 -2.04 10.46 -11.59
C TRP A 26 -2.07 9.03 -11.06
N TYR A 27 -1.10 8.64 -10.20
CA TYR A 27 -0.95 7.30 -9.66
C TYR A 27 -1.52 7.20 -8.24
N SER A 28 -2.18 6.10 -7.94
CA SER A 28 -2.48 5.65 -6.58
C SER A 28 -2.69 4.13 -6.58
N ASP A 29 -2.43 3.47 -5.44
CA ASP A 29 -2.68 2.04 -5.27
C ASP A 29 -4.16 1.69 -5.54
N ARG A 30 -5.08 2.54 -5.10
CA ARG A 30 -6.52 2.35 -5.35
C ARG A 30 -6.87 2.43 -6.84
N ARG A 31 -6.24 3.31 -7.60
CA ARG A 31 -6.44 3.38 -9.06
C ARG A 31 -5.90 2.13 -9.75
N LEU A 32 -4.72 1.67 -9.30
CA LEU A 32 -4.11 0.42 -9.76
C LEU A 32 -5.05 -0.77 -9.53
N LEU A 33 -5.47 -0.97 -8.29
CA LEU A 33 -6.38 -2.07 -7.91
C LEU A 33 -7.74 -1.97 -8.59
N GLY A 34 -8.31 -0.77 -8.65
CA GLY A 34 -9.59 -0.54 -9.30
C GLY A 34 -9.58 -0.91 -10.78
N GLY A 35 -8.53 -0.52 -11.50
CA GLY A 35 -8.33 -0.86 -12.90
C GLY A 35 -8.12 -2.35 -13.12
N LEU A 36 -7.25 -3.00 -12.33
CA LEU A 36 -6.97 -4.43 -12.46
C LEU A 36 -8.19 -5.31 -12.17
N LEU A 37 -9.01 -4.92 -11.20
CA LEU A 37 -10.16 -5.70 -10.76
C LEU A 37 -11.48 -5.29 -11.43
N GLY A 38 -11.48 -4.22 -12.22
CA GLY A 38 -12.67 -3.70 -12.85
C GLY A 38 -13.72 -3.18 -11.86
N VAL A 39 -13.27 -2.65 -10.70
CA VAL A 39 -14.16 -2.15 -9.64
C VAL A 39 -14.09 -0.62 -9.53
N GLY A 40 -15.20 -0.01 -9.13
CA GLY A 40 -15.26 1.43 -8.91
C GLY A 40 -14.46 1.88 -7.66
N PRO A 41 -14.39 3.20 -7.41
CA PRO A 41 -13.58 3.76 -6.32
C PRO A 41 -13.88 3.19 -4.93
N ALA A 42 -15.15 2.93 -4.62
CA ALA A 42 -15.54 2.31 -3.34
C ALA A 42 -15.07 0.86 -3.24
N GLY A 43 -15.17 0.10 -4.34
CA GLY A 43 -14.65 -1.28 -4.41
C GLY A 43 -13.13 -1.32 -4.28
N ALA A 44 -12.42 -0.43 -4.96
CA ALA A 44 -10.98 -0.30 -4.86
C ALA A 44 -10.52 0.01 -3.42
N LEU A 45 -11.21 0.94 -2.75
CA LEU A 45 -10.95 1.23 -1.34
C LEU A 45 -11.22 0.01 -0.45
N ALA A 46 -12.33 -0.70 -0.67
CA ALA A 46 -12.65 -1.90 0.11
C ALA A 46 -11.56 -2.98 -0.04
N VAL A 47 -11.08 -3.23 -1.27
CA VAL A 47 -9.98 -4.17 -1.53
C VAL A 47 -8.69 -3.72 -0.83
N HIS A 48 -8.35 -2.43 -0.93
CA HIS A 48 -7.16 -1.88 -0.28
C HIS A 48 -7.21 -2.06 1.24
N LEU A 49 -8.34 -1.77 1.88
CA LEU A 49 -8.53 -1.97 3.32
C LEU A 49 -8.49 -3.46 3.72
N ALA A 50 -9.08 -4.33 2.91
CA ALA A 50 -9.05 -5.78 3.13
C ALA A 50 -7.61 -6.32 3.04
N ASN A 51 -6.83 -5.88 2.04
CA ASN A 51 -5.42 -6.23 1.94
C ASN A 51 -4.63 -5.80 3.18
N GLY A 52 -4.83 -4.56 3.64
CA GLY A 52 -4.22 -4.08 4.88
C GLY A 52 -4.64 -4.89 6.11
N ALA A 53 -5.90 -5.33 6.20
CA ALA A 53 -6.38 -6.20 7.27
C ALA A 53 -5.67 -7.56 7.27
N ILE A 54 -5.53 -8.18 6.09
CA ILE A 54 -4.86 -9.48 5.91
C ILE A 54 -3.37 -9.35 6.27
N PHE A 55 -2.69 -8.35 5.71
CA PHE A 55 -1.28 -8.10 6.04
C PHE A 55 -1.09 -7.88 7.54
N GLY A 56 -1.91 -7.02 8.14
CA GLY A 56 -1.83 -6.71 9.56
C GLY A 56 -2.08 -7.92 10.46
N ALA A 57 -3.03 -8.80 10.09
CA ALA A 57 -3.29 -10.05 10.79
C ALA A 57 -2.10 -11.02 10.68
N THR A 58 -1.54 -11.18 9.48
CA THR A 58 -0.37 -12.03 9.22
C THR A 58 0.86 -11.52 9.97
N PHE A 59 1.13 -10.22 9.91
CA PHE A 59 2.24 -9.60 10.63
C PHE A 59 2.13 -9.80 12.15
N ALA A 60 0.92 -9.61 12.71
CA ALA A 60 0.66 -9.85 14.13
C ALA A 60 0.81 -11.33 14.50
N TYR A 61 0.30 -12.24 13.68
CA TYR A 61 0.41 -13.69 13.89
C TYR A 61 1.87 -14.16 13.92
N LEU A 62 2.72 -13.58 13.08
CA LEU A 62 4.16 -13.84 13.06
C LEU A 62 4.95 -13.14 14.18
N GLY A 63 4.26 -12.57 15.16
CA GLY A 63 4.88 -11.86 16.28
C GLY A 63 5.42 -10.47 15.93
N GLY A 64 5.00 -9.91 14.81
CA GLY A 64 5.42 -8.58 14.37
C GLY A 64 4.90 -7.47 15.29
N ARG A 65 5.79 -6.63 15.79
CA ARG A 65 5.52 -5.49 16.69
C ARG A 65 6.53 -4.37 16.43
N GLY A 66 6.08 -3.13 16.64
CA GLY A 66 6.91 -1.94 16.54
C GLY A 66 7.13 -1.42 15.12
N SER A 67 7.22 -0.09 15.00
CA SER A 67 7.22 0.61 13.71
C SER A 67 8.37 0.18 12.79
N VAL A 68 9.58 -0.05 13.31
CA VAL A 68 10.72 -0.48 12.49
C VAL A 68 10.47 -1.84 11.84
N ARG A 69 9.98 -2.83 12.60
CA ARG A 69 9.65 -4.14 12.06
C ARG A 69 8.49 -4.06 11.07
N GLY A 70 7.49 -3.21 11.35
CA GLY A 70 6.39 -2.94 10.43
C GLY A 70 6.87 -2.38 9.09
N VAL A 71 7.75 -1.37 9.12
CA VAL A 71 8.36 -0.80 7.92
C VAL A 71 9.14 -1.85 7.15
N LEU A 72 9.98 -2.63 7.82
CA LEU A 72 10.78 -3.68 7.15
C LEU A 72 9.90 -4.74 6.49
N ALA A 73 8.83 -5.18 7.16
CA ALA A 73 7.89 -6.15 6.61
C ALA A 73 7.13 -5.58 5.39
N ALA A 74 6.64 -4.35 5.48
CA ALA A 74 5.95 -3.70 4.37
C ALA A 74 6.88 -3.44 3.18
N GLN A 75 8.15 -3.07 3.42
CA GLN A 75 9.13 -2.94 2.32
C GLN A 75 9.47 -4.29 1.69
N ALA A 76 9.54 -5.36 2.47
CA ALA A 76 9.75 -6.70 1.93
C ALA A 76 8.59 -7.11 1.00
N GLU A 77 7.34 -6.82 1.37
CA GLU A 77 6.17 -7.02 0.51
C GLU A 77 6.28 -6.19 -0.78
N ASN A 78 6.54 -4.89 -0.65
CA ASN A 78 6.71 -3.99 -1.81
C ASN A 78 7.76 -4.54 -2.80
N LEU A 79 8.92 -4.93 -2.31
CA LEU A 79 9.99 -5.46 -3.14
C LEU A 79 9.63 -6.81 -3.77
N ALA A 80 8.92 -7.67 -3.05
CA ALA A 80 8.45 -8.97 -3.54
C ALA A 80 7.39 -8.81 -4.65
N LEU A 81 6.50 -7.82 -4.52
CA LEU A 81 5.43 -7.56 -5.48
C LEU A 81 5.87 -6.67 -6.66
N TRP A 82 6.96 -5.90 -6.51
CA TRP A 82 7.39 -4.95 -7.53
C TRP A 82 7.56 -5.56 -8.94
N PRO A 83 8.14 -6.77 -9.11
CA PRO A 83 8.23 -7.40 -10.44
C PRO A 83 6.89 -7.65 -11.11
N ALA A 84 5.79 -7.76 -10.35
CA ALA A 84 4.44 -7.92 -10.90
C ALA A 84 3.98 -6.68 -11.70
N MET A 85 4.61 -5.51 -11.51
CA MET A 85 4.36 -4.32 -12.33
C MET A 85 4.61 -4.57 -13.82
N ALA A 86 5.46 -5.53 -14.18
CA ALA A 86 5.63 -5.96 -15.57
C ALA A 86 4.35 -6.54 -16.16
N VAL A 87 3.56 -7.26 -15.36
CA VAL A 87 2.25 -7.78 -15.78
C VAL A 87 1.21 -6.65 -15.81
N VAL A 88 1.22 -5.79 -14.80
CA VAL A 88 0.33 -4.61 -14.74
C VAL A 88 0.50 -3.74 -15.97
N ASP A 89 1.74 -3.48 -16.39
CA ASP A 89 2.05 -2.69 -17.59
C ASP A 89 1.50 -3.31 -18.89
N GLN A 90 1.17 -4.60 -18.87
CA GLN A 90 0.58 -5.28 -20.02
C GLN A 90 -0.95 -5.32 -20.00
N VAL A 91 -1.55 -5.43 -18.81
CA VAL A 91 -2.98 -5.75 -18.69
C VAL A 91 -3.84 -4.60 -18.13
N HIS A 92 -3.22 -3.60 -17.48
CA HIS A 92 -3.99 -2.51 -16.88
C HIS A 92 -4.73 -1.69 -17.95
N PRO A 93 -6.02 -1.35 -17.77
CA PRO A 93 -6.81 -0.65 -18.77
C PRO A 93 -6.27 0.73 -19.14
N ASP A 94 -5.55 1.41 -18.23
CA ASP A 94 -4.96 2.72 -18.46
C ASP A 94 -3.60 2.68 -19.19
N ARG A 95 -3.06 1.50 -19.50
CA ARG A 95 -1.72 1.30 -20.08
C ARG A 95 -1.49 2.02 -21.41
N GLU A 96 -2.56 2.22 -22.18
CA GLU A 96 -2.52 2.90 -23.47
C GLU A 96 -2.64 4.43 -23.34
N SER A 97 -2.93 4.92 -22.15
CA SER A 97 -3.03 6.34 -21.87
C SER A 97 -1.64 6.96 -21.73
N SER A 98 -1.40 8.09 -22.39
CA SER A 98 -0.18 8.86 -22.20
C SER A 98 0.01 9.38 -20.75
N ALA A 99 -1.09 9.42 -19.98
CA ALA A 99 -1.08 9.76 -18.56
C ALA A 99 -0.68 8.58 -17.65
N TRP A 100 -0.49 7.39 -18.21
CA TRP A 100 -0.10 6.17 -17.47
C TRP A 100 1.13 5.54 -18.11
N PRO A 101 2.33 6.10 -17.84
CA PRO A 101 3.57 5.53 -18.33
C PRO A 101 3.86 4.16 -17.67
N PRO A 102 4.76 3.34 -18.25
CA PRO A 102 5.15 2.07 -17.65
C PRO A 102 5.53 2.22 -16.18
N LEU A 103 4.99 1.35 -15.33
CA LEU A 103 5.18 1.42 -13.88
C LEU A 103 6.49 0.78 -13.44
N LEU A 104 6.83 -0.39 -14.00
CA LEU A 104 7.97 -1.19 -13.57
C LEU A 104 9.28 -0.39 -13.57
N THR A 105 9.50 0.44 -14.59
CA THR A 105 10.72 1.24 -14.76
C THR A 105 10.59 2.66 -14.23
N ASN A 106 9.44 3.02 -13.66
CA ASN A 106 9.17 4.37 -13.17
C ASN A 106 9.67 4.55 -11.75
N ARG A 107 10.84 5.19 -11.61
CA ARG A 107 11.47 5.45 -10.31
C ARG A 107 10.61 6.27 -9.35
N ARG A 108 9.75 7.17 -9.86
CA ARG A 108 8.87 8.00 -9.02
C ARG A 108 7.71 7.18 -8.48
N VAL A 109 7.15 6.26 -9.27
CA VAL A 109 6.15 5.30 -8.80
C VAL A 109 6.77 4.36 -7.77
N PHE A 110 7.99 3.85 -7.99
CA PHE A 110 8.70 3.06 -6.99
C PHE A 110 8.89 3.81 -5.67
N ALA A 111 9.33 5.08 -5.75
CA ALA A 111 9.50 5.92 -4.57
C ALA A 111 8.17 6.18 -3.85
N TYR A 112 7.06 6.35 -4.61
CA TYR A 112 5.72 6.47 -4.05
C TYR A 112 5.33 5.20 -3.28
N GLU A 113 5.47 4.03 -3.89
CA GLU A 113 5.16 2.75 -3.24
C GLU A 113 6.02 2.52 -2.00
N ALA A 114 7.32 2.80 -2.07
CA ALA A 114 8.21 2.69 -0.93
C ALA A 114 7.79 3.62 0.23
N ALA A 115 7.42 4.86 -0.06
CA ALA A 115 6.96 5.82 0.95
C ALA A 115 5.61 5.40 1.56
N ALA A 116 4.68 4.94 0.74
CA ALA A 116 3.36 4.48 1.19
C ALA A 116 3.47 3.21 2.06
N HIS A 117 4.28 2.23 1.65
CA HIS A 117 4.57 1.04 2.46
C HIS A 117 5.30 1.36 3.76
N ALA A 118 6.22 2.34 3.75
CA ALA A 118 6.87 2.81 4.97
C ALA A 118 5.86 3.42 5.96
N LEU A 119 4.95 4.28 5.47
CA LEU A 119 3.88 4.86 6.26
C LEU A 119 2.96 3.78 6.85
N PHE A 120 2.48 2.87 6.00
CA PHE A 120 1.64 1.74 6.42
C PHE A 120 2.32 0.90 7.50
N GLY A 121 3.55 0.47 7.26
CA GLY A 121 4.31 -0.37 8.20
C GLY A 121 4.60 0.33 9.53
N ALA A 122 4.92 1.63 9.50
CA ALA A 122 5.16 2.42 10.71
C ALA A 122 3.90 2.51 11.58
N VAL A 123 2.75 2.81 10.96
CA VAL A 123 1.45 2.90 11.66
C VAL A 123 1.05 1.55 12.21
N LEU A 124 1.07 0.50 11.38
CA LEU A 124 0.70 -0.86 11.77
C LEU A 124 1.53 -1.36 12.96
N GLY A 125 2.84 -1.27 12.85
CA GLY A 125 3.76 -1.74 13.89
C GLY A 125 3.65 -0.94 15.19
N GLY A 126 3.39 0.37 15.07
CA GLY A 126 3.14 1.25 16.21
C GLY A 126 1.87 0.88 16.96
N LEU A 127 0.76 0.68 16.24
CA LEU A 127 -0.53 0.28 16.83
C LEU A 127 -0.46 -1.07 17.53
N LEU A 128 0.20 -2.06 16.91
CA LEU A 128 0.36 -3.38 17.50
C LEU A 128 1.22 -3.37 18.76
N ARG A 129 2.23 -2.49 18.83
CA ARG A 129 3.02 -2.31 20.05
C ARG A 129 2.19 -1.70 21.18
N GLN A 130 1.33 -0.73 20.87
CA GLN A 130 0.49 -0.08 21.89
C GLN A 130 -0.54 -1.04 22.48
N ALA A 131 -1.11 -1.94 21.67
CA ALA A 131 -2.09 -2.92 22.11
C ALA A 131 -1.55 -3.86 23.21
N ASP A 132 -0.25 -4.14 23.21
CA ASP A 132 0.40 -4.99 24.23
C ASP A 132 0.58 -4.26 25.60
N TYR A 133 0.53 -2.92 25.61
CA TYR A 133 0.70 -2.10 26.83
C TYR A 133 -0.63 -1.63 27.45
N SER A 134 -1.78 -1.98 26.87
CA SER A 134 -3.08 -1.61 27.43
C SER A 134 -3.43 -2.60 28.55
N PRO A 135 -3.38 -2.20 29.86
CA PRO A 135 -3.83 -3.06 30.95
C PRO A 135 -5.35 -3.27 30.82
N SER A 136 -5.74 -4.52 30.95
CA SER A 136 -7.14 -4.95 31.09
C SER A 136 -7.77 -4.42 32.37
#